data_274345b26fe075d8e2c6df824b90c196
#
_entry.id   274345b26fe075d8e2c6df824b90c196
#
_cell.length_a   1.000
_cell.length_b   1.000
_cell.length_c   1.000
_cell.angle_alpha   90.00
_cell.angle_beta   90.00
_cell.angle_gamma   90.00
#
_symmetry.space_group_name_H-M   'P 1'
#
loop_
_entity.id
_entity.type
_entity.pdbx_description
1 polymer ?
#
loop_
_entity_poly.entity_id
_entity_poly.type
_entity_poly.pdbx_seq_one_letter_code
_entity_poly.pdbx_strand_id
1 'polypeptide(L)'
;MALFLGLAVLGQSCEDGFMPTDKDELIVEGWIDAGDFPVVIISRSLPVRSKDNKIKVSDISDYVETFAKVTVSDGENEVVLTGKVDRDYFPPYIYTTSQIRGEAGKSYTLSIKARDKVLTAHTTIPLYGPVVDSLVSHPLENNDTLCSVLLYIKNVPDRKEYFKSFFLDGPAIGQFRSTYMGLADDAIVDSTIRIALLKTVRDDFKDNKQRYFDKDSLLSIKVSTMDSVSFSFWKAFSNSTITSYSSYMMSTSTGNLPTNVSGGIGYWCGYNSYISTFIVK
;
A
#
# COMPACT_ATOMS: atom_id res chain seq x y z
N MET A 1 46.44 -18.06 55.69
CA MET A 1 45.23 -18.80 55.30
C MET A 1 44.21 -17.75 54.94
N ALA A 2 44.18 -17.32 53.68
CA ALA A 2 43.31 -16.26 53.17
C ALA A 2 42.23 -16.91 52.26
N LEU A 3 40.98 -16.74 52.67
CA LEU A 3 39.81 -17.31 52.02
C LEU A 3 39.37 -16.31 50.92
N PHE A 4 39.50 -16.74 49.65
CA PHE A 4 38.95 -15.98 48.51
C PHE A 4 37.47 -16.37 48.30
N LEU A 5 36.57 -15.44 48.57
CA LEU A 5 35.16 -15.55 48.31
C LEU A 5 34.89 -15.12 46.86
N GLY A 6 34.68 -16.05 45.95
CA GLY A 6 34.31 -15.73 44.55
C GLY A 6 32.84 -15.34 44.47
N LEU A 7 32.59 -14.09 44.08
CA LEU A 7 31.25 -13.59 43.79
C LEU A 7 30.90 -13.95 42.36
N ALA A 8 30.05 -14.97 42.18
CA ALA A 8 29.46 -15.31 40.87
C ALA A 8 28.35 -14.31 40.58
N VAL A 9 28.59 -13.38 39.68
CA VAL A 9 27.57 -12.51 39.08
C VAL A 9 26.86 -13.34 38.01
N LEU A 10 25.67 -13.86 38.33
CA LEU A 10 24.72 -14.41 37.34
C LEU A 10 24.15 -13.23 36.56
N GLY A 11 24.71 -12.97 35.37
CA GLY A 11 24.09 -12.12 34.38
C GLY A 11 22.78 -12.76 33.94
N GLN A 12 21.65 -12.27 34.45
CA GLN A 12 20.36 -12.49 33.83
C GLN A 12 20.33 -11.65 32.56
N SER A 13 20.61 -12.29 31.44
CA SER A 13 20.24 -11.79 30.13
C SER A 13 18.72 -11.85 30.08
N CYS A 14 18.06 -10.70 30.29
CA CYS A 14 16.71 -10.51 29.83
C CYS A 14 16.76 -10.52 28.29
N GLU A 15 16.57 -11.68 27.68
CA GLU A 15 16.01 -11.72 26.36
C GLU A 15 14.57 -11.19 26.48
N ASP A 16 14.40 -9.90 26.22
CA ASP A 16 13.10 -9.37 25.86
C ASP A 16 12.70 -10.03 24.54
N GLY A 17 12.23 -11.26 24.67
CA GLY A 17 11.54 -11.96 23.59
C GLY A 17 10.34 -11.10 23.21
N PHE A 18 10.46 -10.43 22.09
CA PHE A 18 9.33 -9.79 21.40
C PHE A 18 8.31 -10.90 21.14
N MET A 19 7.41 -11.10 22.12
CA MET A 19 6.23 -11.93 21.93
C MET A 19 5.33 -11.13 21.00
N PRO A 20 5.08 -11.59 19.77
CA PRO A 20 4.04 -11.00 18.95
C PRO A 20 2.75 -11.14 19.74
N THR A 21 2.21 -10.03 20.20
CA THR A 21 0.88 -10.01 20.79
C THR A 21 -0.07 -10.49 19.70
N ASP A 22 -0.73 -11.61 19.97
CA ASP A 22 -1.82 -12.16 19.13
C ASP A 22 -3.04 -11.23 19.28
N LYS A 23 -2.86 -9.97 18.85
CA LYS A 23 -3.92 -8.98 18.83
C LYS A 23 -4.69 -9.22 17.54
N ASP A 24 -5.94 -9.59 17.69
CA ASP A 24 -6.94 -9.62 16.60
C ASP A 24 -7.23 -8.16 16.16
N GLU A 25 -6.22 -7.56 15.51
CA GLU A 25 -6.29 -6.17 15.06
C GLU A 25 -6.94 -6.11 13.67
N LEU A 26 -7.83 -5.14 13.50
CA LEU A 26 -8.41 -4.86 12.19
C LEU A 26 -7.42 -4.04 11.37
N ILE A 27 -7.18 -4.52 10.16
CA ILE A 27 -6.35 -3.87 9.15
C ILE A 27 -7.27 -3.28 8.10
N VAL A 28 -7.11 -2.01 7.82
CA VAL A 28 -7.88 -1.27 6.82
C VAL A 28 -6.97 -0.88 5.67
N GLU A 29 -7.34 -1.29 4.47
CA GLU A 29 -6.77 -0.80 3.22
C GLU A 29 -7.87 -0.06 2.47
N GLY A 30 -7.81 1.27 2.47
CA GLY A 30 -8.88 2.07 1.89
C GLY A 30 -8.35 3.24 1.07
N TRP A 31 -9.07 3.55 0.00
CA TRP A 31 -8.75 4.71 -0.83
C TRP A 31 -9.98 5.28 -1.53
N ILE A 32 -9.87 6.54 -1.92
CA ILE A 32 -10.81 7.24 -2.78
C ILE A 32 -10.03 8.09 -3.78
N ASP A 33 -10.25 7.84 -5.07
CA ASP A 33 -9.62 8.62 -6.14
C ASP A 33 -10.53 9.76 -6.62
N ALA A 34 -9.94 10.83 -7.09
CA ALA A 34 -10.69 11.88 -7.79
C ALA A 34 -11.41 11.29 -9.01
N GLY A 35 -12.73 11.47 -9.07
CA GLY A 35 -13.58 10.96 -10.14
C GLY A 35 -14.00 9.48 -9.99
N ASP A 36 -13.56 8.76 -8.96
CA ASP A 36 -13.87 7.35 -8.76
C ASP A 36 -14.58 7.08 -7.43
N PHE A 37 -15.02 5.85 -7.24
CA PHE A 37 -15.73 5.41 -6.04
C PHE A 37 -14.76 4.97 -4.95
N PRO A 38 -15.14 5.13 -3.66
CA PRO A 38 -14.34 4.62 -2.56
C PRO A 38 -14.26 3.09 -2.58
N VAL A 39 -13.09 2.58 -2.24
CA VAL A 39 -12.84 1.15 -2.03
C VAL A 39 -12.23 0.95 -0.66
N VAL A 40 -12.78 0.03 0.13
CA VAL A 40 -12.27 -0.34 1.45
C VAL A 40 -12.19 -1.85 1.57
N ILE A 41 -11.04 -2.35 1.94
CA ILE A 41 -10.79 -3.74 2.29
C ILE A 41 -10.51 -3.80 3.79
N ILE A 42 -11.18 -4.71 4.47
CA ILE A 42 -10.99 -4.90 5.91
C ILE A 42 -10.56 -6.34 6.16
N SER A 43 -9.44 -6.49 6.84
CA SER A 43 -8.92 -7.79 7.21
C SER A 43 -8.48 -7.82 8.67
N ARG A 44 -8.15 -9.00 9.17
CA ARG A 44 -7.53 -9.19 10.48
C ARG A 44 -6.05 -9.46 10.32
N SER A 45 -5.27 -9.09 11.31
CA SER A 45 -3.85 -9.45 11.34
C SER A 45 -3.68 -10.96 11.27
N LEU A 46 -2.74 -11.39 10.44
CA LEU A 46 -2.38 -12.80 10.37
C LEU A 46 -1.52 -13.15 11.59
N PRO A 47 -1.78 -14.30 12.26
CA PRO A 47 -0.94 -14.72 13.36
C PRO A 47 0.49 -14.96 12.86
N VAL A 48 1.47 -14.46 13.60
CA VAL A 48 2.88 -14.76 13.33
C VAL A 48 3.10 -16.26 13.60
N ARG A 49 3.20 -17.04 12.53
CA ARG A 49 3.45 -18.48 12.61
C ARG A 49 4.94 -18.77 12.48
N SER A 50 5.40 -19.82 13.17
CA SER A 50 6.77 -20.30 13.04
C SER A 50 7.10 -20.71 11.61
N LYS A 51 8.39 -20.77 11.27
CA LYS A 51 8.94 -20.93 9.89
C LYS A 51 8.34 -22.07 9.05
N ASP A 52 7.66 -23.03 9.67
CA ASP A 52 7.17 -24.25 9.01
C ASP A 52 5.70 -24.19 8.56
N ASN A 53 4.93 -23.18 8.95
CA ASN A 53 3.51 -23.08 8.63
C ASN A 53 3.24 -21.93 7.64
N LYS A 54 3.38 -22.20 6.36
CA LYS A 54 3.00 -21.27 5.30
C LYS A 54 1.47 -21.09 5.29
N ILE A 55 1.00 -19.85 5.41
CA ILE A 55 -0.41 -19.52 5.22
C ILE A 55 -0.73 -19.79 3.76
N LYS A 56 -1.71 -20.65 3.49
CA LYS A 56 -2.18 -20.88 2.12
C LYS A 56 -3.07 -19.72 1.69
N VAL A 57 -3.07 -19.42 0.41
CA VAL A 57 -3.96 -18.39 -0.17
C VAL A 57 -5.44 -18.69 0.11
N SER A 58 -5.80 -19.99 0.20
CA SER A 58 -7.15 -20.44 0.60
C SER A 58 -7.55 -20.00 2.01
N ASP A 59 -6.58 -19.84 2.91
CA ASP A 59 -6.85 -19.55 4.32
C ASP A 59 -7.06 -18.02 4.54
N ILE A 60 -6.72 -17.20 3.56
CA ILE A 60 -6.81 -15.73 3.64
C ILE A 60 -8.26 -15.27 3.75
N SER A 61 -9.20 -15.99 3.14
CA SER A 61 -10.63 -15.68 3.23
C SER A 61 -11.14 -15.65 4.67
N ASP A 62 -10.56 -16.45 5.56
CA ASP A 62 -10.94 -16.53 6.97
C ASP A 62 -10.54 -15.28 7.76
N TYR A 63 -9.63 -14.48 7.22
CA TYR A 63 -9.13 -13.24 7.82
C TYR A 63 -9.80 -11.99 7.25
N VAL A 64 -10.70 -12.14 6.30
CA VAL A 64 -11.45 -11.00 5.72
C VAL A 64 -12.64 -10.67 6.60
N GLU A 65 -12.79 -9.41 6.96
CA GLU A 65 -13.96 -8.96 7.72
C GLU A 65 -15.09 -8.59 6.73
N THR A 66 -16.09 -9.46 6.64
CA THR A 66 -17.22 -9.32 5.72
C THR A 66 -18.47 -8.73 6.36
N PHE A 67 -18.48 -8.59 7.69
CA PHE A 67 -19.63 -8.09 8.47
C PHE A 67 -19.28 -6.78 9.18
N ALA A 68 -19.06 -5.73 8.39
CA ALA A 68 -18.84 -4.41 8.93
C ALA A 68 -19.88 -3.41 8.37
N LYS A 69 -20.26 -2.43 9.17
CA LYS A 69 -20.90 -1.22 8.67
C LYS A 69 -19.80 -0.23 8.33
N VAL A 70 -19.64 0.06 7.05
CA VAL A 70 -18.64 0.99 6.52
C VAL A 70 -19.37 2.22 5.98
N THR A 71 -19.00 3.42 6.41
CA THR A 71 -19.53 4.68 5.89
C THR A 71 -18.42 5.61 5.45
N VAL A 72 -18.70 6.39 4.43
CA VAL A 72 -17.84 7.49 3.95
C VAL A 72 -18.65 8.77 3.93
N SER A 73 -18.09 9.84 4.46
CA SER A 73 -18.67 11.18 4.44
C SER A 73 -17.73 12.19 3.80
N ASP A 74 -18.29 13.11 3.01
CA ASP A 74 -17.62 14.29 2.45
C ASP A 74 -17.83 15.57 3.31
N GLY A 75 -18.43 15.40 4.50
CA GLY A 75 -18.78 16.49 5.41
C GLY A 75 -20.21 16.99 5.25
N GLU A 76 -20.82 16.83 4.09
CA GLU A 76 -22.22 17.19 3.81
C GLU A 76 -23.12 15.94 3.77
N ASN A 77 -22.61 14.88 3.16
CA ASN A 77 -23.31 13.61 2.97
C ASN A 77 -22.56 12.48 3.65
N GLU A 78 -23.28 11.53 4.23
CA GLU A 78 -22.75 10.26 4.69
C GLU A 78 -23.42 9.12 3.93
N VAL A 79 -22.64 8.24 3.35
CA VAL A 79 -23.11 7.09 2.58
C VAL A 79 -22.57 5.79 3.15
N VAL A 80 -23.40 4.75 3.10
CA VAL A 80 -23.01 3.40 3.50
C VAL A 80 -22.42 2.67 2.30
N LEU A 81 -21.27 2.04 2.49
CA LEU A 81 -20.66 1.18 1.51
C LEU A 81 -21.23 -0.24 1.60
N THR A 82 -21.48 -0.85 0.45
CA THR A 82 -21.96 -2.23 0.35
C THR A 82 -20.78 -3.17 0.19
N GLY A 83 -20.76 -4.22 1.02
CA GLY A 83 -19.79 -5.30 0.89
C GLY A 83 -20.15 -6.21 -0.28
N LYS A 84 -19.16 -6.56 -1.11
CA LYS A 84 -19.31 -7.49 -2.24
C LYS A 84 -18.06 -8.31 -2.48
N VAL A 85 -18.24 -9.51 -3.04
CA VAL A 85 -17.13 -10.29 -3.58
C VAL A 85 -16.71 -9.66 -4.91
N ASP A 86 -15.43 -9.40 -5.06
CA ASP A 86 -14.86 -8.86 -6.28
C ASP A 86 -13.47 -9.48 -6.50
N ARG A 87 -13.33 -10.28 -7.56
CA ARG A 87 -12.12 -11.08 -7.84
C ARG A 87 -10.97 -10.26 -8.43
N ASP A 88 -11.23 -9.02 -8.80
CA ASP A 88 -10.21 -8.10 -9.29
C ASP A 88 -9.41 -7.47 -8.13
N TYR A 89 -9.76 -7.82 -6.89
CA TYR A 89 -9.11 -7.38 -5.65
C TYR A 89 -8.54 -8.55 -4.85
N PHE A 90 -7.58 -8.24 -4.00
CA PHE A 90 -7.03 -9.21 -3.05
C PHE A 90 -6.93 -8.61 -1.65
N PRO A 91 -7.54 -9.25 -0.62
CA PRO A 91 -8.47 -10.38 -0.73
C PRO A 91 -9.74 -10.03 -1.52
N PRO A 92 -10.44 -11.01 -2.11
CA PRO A 92 -11.52 -10.77 -3.08
C PRO A 92 -12.84 -10.37 -2.42
N TYR A 93 -12.81 -9.39 -1.54
CA TYR A 93 -13.98 -8.80 -0.90
C TYR A 93 -13.72 -7.34 -0.60
N ILE A 94 -14.58 -6.47 -1.08
CA ILE A 94 -14.46 -5.03 -0.92
C ILE A 94 -15.76 -4.41 -0.41
N TYR A 95 -15.64 -3.27 0.27
CA TYR A 95 -16.75 -2.37 0.53
C TYR A 95 -16.64 -1.17 -0.42
N THR A 96 -17.72 -0.86 -1.14
CA THR A 96 -17.77 0.25 -2.10
C THR A 96 -19.20 0.77 -2.25
N THR A 97 -19.37 1.89 -2.93
CA THR A 97 -20.68 2.48 -3.24
C THR A 97 -20.59 3.29 -4.53
N SER A 98 -21.71 3.45 -5.23
CA SER A 98 -21.81 4.38 -6.37
C SER A 98 -22.44 5.72 -6.01
N GLN A 99 -22.76 5.96 -4.74
CA GLN A 99 -23.47 7.16 -4.27
C GLN A 99 -22.57 8.36 -4.01
N ILE A 100 -21.27 8.15 -3.83
CA ILE A 100 -20.27 9.19 -3.62
C ILE A 100 -19.07 8.94 -4.52
N ARG A 101 -18.56 9.99 -5.11
CA ARG A 101 -17.29 9.98 -5.87
C ARG A 101 -16.30 10.93 -5.22
N GLY A 102 -15.03 10.57 -5.35
CA GLY A 102 -13.96 11.47 -4.93
C GLY A 102 -13.92 12.74 -5.78
N GLU A 103 -13.70 13.87 -5.15
CA GLU A 103 -13.52 15.17 -5.81
C GLU A 103 -12.18 15.77 -5.37
N ALA A 104 -11.42 16.27 -6.34
CA ALA A 104 -10.14 16.91 -6.06
C ALA A 104 -10.32 18.12 -5.10
N GLY A 105 -9.49 18.20 -4.08
CA GLY A 105 -9.54 19.22 -3.04
C GLY A 105 -10.51 18.93 -1.88
N LYS A 106 -11.36 17.90 -1.97
CA LYS A 106 -12.29 17.55 -0.88
C LYS A 106 -11.68 16.56 0.12
N SER A 107 -12.18 16.64 1.36
CA SER A 107 -11.83 15.75 2.46
C SER A 107 -12.90 14.69 2.67
N TYR A 108 -12.48 13.50 3.06
CA TYR A 108 -13.36 12.35 3.26
C TYR A 108 -13.05 11.67 4.59
N THR A 109 -14.12 11.39 5.33
CA THR A 109 -14.07 10.65 6.59
C THR A 109 -14.59 9.25 6.37
N LEU A 110 -13.79 8.26 6.71
CA LEU A 110 -14.16 6.85 6.78
C LEU A 110 -14.56 6.50 8.22
N SER A 111 -15.67 5.79 8.40
CA SER A 111 -16.05 5.19 9.68
C SER A 111 -16.42 3.73 9.47
N ILE A 112 -15.85 2.86 10.31
CA ILE A 112 -16.06 1.41 10.26
C ILE A 112 -16.53 0.95 11.62
N LYS A 113 -17.66 0.22 11.65
CA LYS A 113 -18.12 -0.49 12.84
C LYS A 113 -18.08 -1.99 12.54
N ALA A 114 -17.15 -2.67 13.15
CA ALA A 114 -16.96 -4.12 12.99
C ALA A 114 -16.82 -4.75 14.37
N ARG A 115 -17.67 -5.75 14.65
CA ARG A 115 -17.72 -6.39 15.97
C ARG A 115 -17.98 -5.35 17.09
N ASP A 116 -17.09 -5.27 18.06
CA ASP A 116 -17.08 -4.32 19.18
C ASP A 116 -16.19 -3.09 18.94
N LYS A 117 -15.57 -3.00 17.75
CA LYS A 117 -14.62 -1.92 17.40
C LYS A 117 -15.26 -0.86 16.51
N VAL A 118 -14.84 0.37 16.74
CA VAL A 118 -15.13 1.52 15.88
C VAL A 118 -13.82 2.09 15.41
N LEU A 119 -13.64 2.16 14.09
CA LEU A 119 -12.47 2.73 13.45
C LEU A 119 -12.88 3.99 12.70
N THR A 120 -12.00 4.98 12.70
CA THR A 120 -12.20 6.22 11.94
C THR A 120 -10.92 6.64 11.27
N ALA A 121 -11.03 7.24 10.08
CA ALA A 121 -9.89 7.77 9.36
C ALA A 121 -10.29 8.99 8.52
N HIS A 122 -9.33 9.88 8.28
CA HIS A 122 -9.53 11.08 7.47
C HIS A 122 -8.49 11.16 6.39
N THR A 123 -8.88 11.66 5.22
CA THR A 123 -7.98 11.97 4.11
C THR A 123 -8.50 13.14 3.30
N THR A 124 -7.62 13.78 2.56
CA THR A 124 -7.98 14.84 1.60
C THR A 124 -7.40 14.46 0.25
N ILE A 125 -8.25 14.45 -0.78
CA ILE A 125 -7.80 14.28 -2.16
C ILE A 125 -7.05 15.56 -2.57
N PRO A 126 -5.79 15.48 -3.02
CA PRO A 126 -5.07 16.66 -3.50
C PRO A 126 -5.82 17.37 -4.62
N LEU A 127 -5.78 18.72 -4.60
CA LEU A 127 -6.43 19.53 -5.64
C LEU A 127 -5.82 19.26 -7.02
N TYR A 128 -4.52 19.00 -7.08
CA TYR A 128 -3.79 18.76 -8.32
C TYR A 128 -3.33 17.32 -8.43
N GLY A 129 -3.55 16.73 -9.60
CA GLY A 129 -2.98 15.44 -9.97
C GLY A 129 -1.56 15.61 -10.54
N PRO A 130 -0.83 14.48 -10.72
CA PRO A 130 0.51 14.50 -11.27
C PRO A 130 0.52 14.98 -12.72
N VAL A 131 1.50 15.80 -13.09
CA VAL A 131 1.74 16.20 -14.48
C VAL A 131 2.76 15.21 -15.06
N VAL A 132 2.27 14.11 -15.64
CA VAL A 132 3.13 13.11 -16.26
C VAL A 132 3.63 13.65 -17.60
N ASP A 133 4.96 13.70 -17.75
CA ASP A 133 5.61 14.11 -18.98
C ASP A 133 5.70 12.94 -19.96
N SER A 134 6.26 11.83 -19.52
CA SER A 134 6.41 10.65 -20.34
C SER A 134 6.49 9.35 -19.52
N LEU A 135 6.16 8.26 -20.18
CA LEU A 135 6.29 6.90 -19.69
C LEU A 135 6.96 6.08 -20.80
N VAL A 136 8.16 5.59 -20.52
CA VAL A 136 9.02 4.96 -21.53
C VAL A 136 9.43 3.58 -21.06
N SER A 137 9.35 2.60 -21.95
CA SER A 137 9.90 1.25 -21.72
C SER A 137 11.18 1.05 -22.53
N HIS A 138 12.14 0.34 -21.94
CA HIS A 138 13.40 -0.02 -22.58
C HIS A 138 13.68 -1.50 -22.34
N PRO A 139 14.01 -2.27 -23.39
CA PRO A 139 14.48 -3.63 -23.23
C PRO A 139 15.70 -3.70 -22.30
N LEU A 140 15.83 -4.77 -21.54
CA LEU A 140 17.01 -5.01 -20.72
C LEU A 140 18.19 -5.47 -21.61
N GLU A 141 19.39 -5.00 -21.30
CA GLU A 141 20.60 -5.28 -22.11
C GLU A 141 20.88 -6.78 -22.35
N ASN A 142 20.49 -7.62 -21.37
CA ASN A 142 20.77 -9.07 -21.43
C ASN A 142 19.49 -9.92 -21.43
N ASN A 143 18.35 -9.34 -21.78
CA ASN A 143 17.08 -10.06 -21.78
C ASN A 143 16.08 -9.44 -22.75
N ASP A 144 15.86 -10.08 -23.88
CA ASP A 144 15.00 -9.60 -24.96
C ASP A 144 13.49 -9.68 -24.64
N THR A 145 13.13 -10.37 -23.54
CA THR A 145 11.72 -10.58 -23.16
C THR A 145 11.25 -9.68 -22.04
N LEU A 146 12.16 -8.91 -21.41
CA LEU A 146 11.85 -8.04 -20.29
C LEU A 146 12.26 -6.59 -20.56
N CYS A 147 11.47 -5.67 -20.02
CA CYS A 147 11.71 -4.24 -20.13
C CYS A 147 11.71 -3.57 -18.75
N SER A 148 12.57 -2.57 -18.63
CA SER A 148 12.46 -1.55 -17.59
C SER A 148 11.43 -0.49 -18.02
N VAL A 149 10.72 0.10 -17.07
CA VAL A 149 9.79 1.19 -17.34
C VAL A 149 10.19 2.41 -16.52
N LEU A 150 10.33 3.53 -17.18
CA LEU A 150 10.69 4.83 -16.59
C LEU A 150 9.52 5.77 -16.68
N LEU A 151 9.18 6.38 -15.55
CA LEU A 151 8.17 7.40 -15.40
C LEU A 151 8.84 8.76 -15.20
N TYR A 152 8.41 9.76 -15.95
CA TYR A 152 8.84 11.15 -15.82
C TYR A 152 7.66 12.02 -15.43
N ILE A 153 7.78 12.73 -14.30
CA ILE A 153 6.77 13.65 -13.76
C ILE A 153 7.37 15.05 -13.74
N LYS A 154 6.62 16.04 -14.21
CA LYS A 154 7.04 17.44 -14.09
C LYS A 154 6.97 17.86 -12.63
N ASN A 155 8.05 18.40 -12.12
CA ASN A 155 8.08 19.07 -10.83
C ASN A 155 7.54 20.49 -11.04
N VAL A 156 6.38 20.79 -10.49
CA VAL A 156 5.74 22.09 -10.65
C VAL A 156 6.21 23.01 -9.51
N PRO A 157 6.90 24.12 -9.80
CA PRO A 157 7.35 25.05 -8.78
C PRO A 157 6.22 25.49 -7.85
N ASP A 158 6.55 25.71 -6.58
CA ASP A 158 5.64 26.19 -5.53
C ASP A 158 4.50 25.24 -5.16
N ARG A 159 4.51 24.01 -5.67
CA ARG A 159 3.60 22.95 -5.22
C ARG A 159 4.35 21.94 -4.36
N LYS A 160 3.83 21.73 -3.16
CA LYS A 160 4.30 20.62 -2.31
C LYS A 160 3.50 19.37 -2.66
N GLU A 161 4.12 18.49 -3.42
CA GLU A 161 3.46 17.28 -3.95
C GLU A 161 4.17 16.02 -3.49
N TYR A 162 3.37 14.98 -3.25
CA TYR A 162 3.83 13.65 -2.87
C TYR A 162 3.26 12.65 -3.86
N PHE A 163 4.13 11.85 -4.46
CA PHE A 163 3.76 10.92 -5.53
C PHE A 163 3.95 9.47 -5.12
N LYS A 164 3.04 8.64 -5.59
CA LYS A 164 3.15 7.19 -5.53
C LYS A 164 2.74 6.59 -6.85
N SER A 165 3.55 5.66 -7.35
CA SER A 165 3.23 4.88 -8.53
C SER A 165 2.76 3.48 -8.16
N PHE A 166 1.84 3.00 -8.99
CA PHE A 166 1.25 1.66 -8.91
C PHE A 166 1.22 1.06 -10.32
N PHE A 167 1.10 -0.25 -10.39
CA PHE A 167 0.99 -0.98 -11.65
C PHE A 167 -0.09 -2.04 -11.60
N LEU A 168 -0.57 -2.41 -12.79
CA LEU A 168 -1.45 -3.54 -13.01
C LEU A 168 -1.06 -4.21 -14.32
N ASP A 169 -0.74 -5.50 -14.28
CA ASP A 169 -0.50 -6.29 -15.49
C ASP A 169 -1.85 -6.49 -16.20
N GLY A 170 -2.05 -5.84 -17.34
CA GLY A 170 -3.30 -5.83 -18.09
C GLY A 170 -4.00 -4.47 -18.16
N PRO A 171 -5.31 -4.47 -18.48
CA PRO A 171 -6.11 -3.24 -18.52
C PRO A 171 -6.31 -2.65 -17.13
N ALA A 172 -6.63 -1.35 -17.05
CA ALA A 172 -6.81 -0.61 -15.79
C ALA A 172 -8.14 -0.98 -15.09
N ILE A 173 -8.33 -2.26 -14.77
CA ILE A 173 -9.51 -2.80 -14.09
C ILE A 173 -9.07 -3.56 -12.85
N GLY A 174 -9.60 -3.20 -11.67
CA GLY A 174 -9.29 -3.85 -10.40
C GLY A 174 -8.20 -3.16 -9.59
N GLN A 175 -7.57 -3.92 -8.70
CA GLN A 175 -6.62 -3.41 -7.73
C GLN A 175 -5.23 -3.21 -8.32
N PHE A 176 -4.78 -1.96 -8.36
CA PHE A 176 -3.40 -1.62 -8.66
C PHE A 176 -2.46 -2.02 -7.52
N ARG A 177 -1.36 -2.67 -7.87
CA ARG A 177 -0.30 -3.06 -6.93
C ARG A 177 0.73 -1.95 -6.79
N SER A 178 1.24 -1.73 -5.59
CA SER A 178 2.31 -0.75 -5.34
C SER A 178 3.58 -1.13 -6.11
N THR A 179 4.16 -0.20 -6.85
CA THR A 179 5.52 -0.37 -7.36
C THR A 179 6.52 -0.28 -6.20
N TYR A 180 7.62 -1.01 -6.32
CA TYR A 180 8.72 -0.88 -5.38
C TYR A 180 9.41 0.48 -5.56
N MET A 181 9.71 1.16 -4.45
CA MET A 181 10.32 2.50 -4.42
C MET A 181 9.64 3.55 -5.33
N GLY A 182 8.41 3.31 -5.76
CA GLY A 182 7.66 4.22 -6.62
C GLY A 182 7.12 5.45 -5.87
N LEU A 183 7.88 5.97 -4.91
CA LEU A 183 7.58 7.18 -4.13
C LEU A 183 8.52 8.29 -4.56
N ALA A 184 7.99 9.49 -4.68
CA ALA A 184 8.76 10.72 -4.85
C ALA A 184 8.05 11.88 -4.16
N ASP A 185 8.81 12.91 -3.81
CA ASP A 185 8.31 14.16 -3.28
C ASP A 185 8.97 15.34 -4.00
N ASP A 186 8.53 16.53 -3.69
CA ASP A 186 9.00 17.80 -4.25
C ASP A 186 10.39 18.23 -3.74
N ALA A 187 11.04 17.45 -2.90
CA ALA A 187 12.41 17.73 -2.45
C ALA A 187 13.45 17.58 -3.57
N ILE A 188 13.05 17.02 -4.72
CA ILE A 188 13.88 16.95 -5.92
C ILE A 188 13.91 18.34 -6.59
N VAL A 189 15.12 18.91 -6.65
CA VAL A 189 15.34 20.27 -7.21
C VAL A 189 15.19 20.33 -8.73
N ASP A 190 15.26 19.19 -9.41
CA ASP A 190 15.15 19.10 -10.85
C ASP A 190 13.71 19.42 -11.33
N SER A 191 13.60 20.01 -12.52
CA SER A 191 12.30 20.29 -13.16
C SER A 191 11.52 19.03 -13.53
N THR A 192 12.15 17.87 -13.48
CA THR A 192 11.56 16.56 -13.82
C THR A 192 11.98 15.51 -12.82
N ILE A 193 11.02 14.86 -12.22
CA ILE A 193 11.20 13.71 -11.33
C ILE A 193 11.21 12.45 -12.19
N ARG A 194 12.29 11.66 -12.08
CA ARG A 194 12.43 10.38 -12.78
C ARG A 194 12.28 9.23 -11.80
N ILE A 195 11.36 8.32 -12.09
CA ILE A 195 11.10 7.12 -11.27
C ILE A 195 11.28 5.88 -12.13
N ALA A 196 12.18 4.97 -11.71
CA ALA A 196 12.25 3.64 -12.28
C ALA A 196 11.17 2.76 -11.63
N LEU A 197 10.27 2.23 -12.44
CA LEU A 197 9.19 1.38 -11.96
C LEU A 197 9.67 -0.07 -11.87
N LEU A 198 9.50 -0.66 -10.70
CA LEU A 198 9.83 -2.06 -10.44
C LEU A 198 8.64 -2.75 -9.75
N LYS A 199 8.40 -4.02 -10.08
CA LYS A 199 7.33 -4.82 -9.45
C LYS A 199 7.70 -5.23 -8.02
N THR A 200 8.99 -5.45 -7.73
CA THR A 200 9.49 -5.92 -6.44
C THR A 200 10.96 -5.56 -6.24
N VAL A 201 11.42 -5.68 -4.99
CA VAL A 201 12.79 -5.40 -4.54
C VAL A 201 13.76 -6.55 -4.75
N ARG A 202 13.28 -7.78 -4.82
CA ARG A 202 14.10 -8.96 -4.59
C ARG A 202 15.20 -9.11 -5.63
N ASP A 203 16.44 -8.94 -5.19
CA ASP A 203 17.65 -9.25 -5.96
C ASP A 203 17.99 -10.74 -5.94
N ASP A 204 17.44 -11.50 -4.99
CA ASP A 204 17.65 -12.95 -4.86
C ASP A 204 16.74 -13.80 -5.76
N PHE A 205 15.81 -13.17 -6.49
CA PHE A 205 15.11 -13.86 -7.56
C PHE A 205 16.07 -14.15 -8.71
N LYS A 206 16.33 -15.43 -8.94
CA LYS A 206 17.02 -15.91 -10.13
C LYS A 206 16.27 -15.58 -11.42
N ASP A 207 15.00 -15.19 -11.30
CA ASP A 207 14.13 -14.83 -12.42
C ASP A 207 13.76 -13.33 -12.35
N ASN A 208 14.34 -12.55 -13.25
CA ASN A 208 14.05 -11.12 -13.42
C ASN A 208 12.59 -10.82 -13.80
N LYS A 209 11.80 -11.81 -14.24
CA LYS A 209 10.36 -11.64 -14.54
C LYS A 209 9.54 -11.09 -13.38
N GLN A 210 9.97 -11.38 -12.17
CA GLN A 210 9.26 -10.87 -10.99
C GLN A 210 9.59 -9.41 -10.67
N ARG A 211 10.64 -8.85 -11.28
CA ARG A 211 11.11 -7.49 -11.01
C ARG A 211 10.74 -6.50 -12.13
N TYR A 212 10.83 -6.95 -13.36
CA TYR A 212 10.61 -6.14 -14.55
C TYR A 212 9.30 -6.50 -15.26
N PHE A 213 9.01 -5.84 -16.35
CA PHE A 213 7.76 -5.98 -17.11
C PHE A 213 8.01 -6.81 -18.38
N ASP A 214 7.05 -7.68 -18.71
CA ASP A 214 7.17 -8.50 -19.92
C ASP A 214 7.01 -7.62 -21.16
N LYS A 215 7.92 -7.76 -22.11
CA LYS A 215 7.84 -7.11 -23.41
C LYS A 215 6.57 -7.56 -24.14
N ASP A 216 6.00 -6.67 -24.94
CA ASP A 216 4.77 -6.86 -25.70
C ASP A 216 3.51 -7.15 -24.85
N SER A 217 3.62 -7.04 -23.51
CA SER A 217 2.48 -7.15 -22.61
C SER A 217 1.72 -5.82 -22.46
N LEU A 218 0.43 -5.91 -22.17
CA LEU A 218 -0.37 -4.76 -21.79
C LEU A 218 -0.06 -4.42 -20.32
N LEU A 219 0.25 -3.16 -20.05
CA LEU A 219 0.58 -2.66 -18.73
C LEU A 219 -0.19 -1.37 -18.44
N SER A 220 -0.81 -1.32 -17.28
CA SER A 220 -1.42 -0.09 -16.76
C SER A 220 -0.57 0.45 -15.61
N ILE A 221 -0.24 1.73 -15.69
CA ILE A 221 0.46 2.48 -14.65
C ILE A 221 -0.48 3.55 -14.11
N LYS A 222 -0.60 3.61 -12.80
CA LYS A 222 -1.29 4.65 -12.06
C LYS A 222 -0.25 5.46 -11.28
N VAL A 223 -0.31 6.77 -11.43
CA VAL A 223 0.51 7.70 -10.65
C VAL A 223 -0.44 8.61 -9.89
N SER A 224 -0.27 8.70 -8.59
CA SER A 224 -1.18 9.45 -7.73
C SER A 224 -0.43 10.50 -6.94
N THR A 225 -0.98 11.70 -6.85
CA THR A 225 -0.67 12.62 -5.76
C THR A 225 -1.49 12.26 -4.52
N MET A 226 -0.93 12.53 -3.35
CA MET A 226 -1.55 12.24 -2.06
C MET A 226 -1.14 13.26 -1.00
N ASP A 227 -1.78 13.24 0.16
CA ASP A 227 -1.38 14.04 1.31
C ASP A 227 -0.10 13.51 1.99
N SER A 228 0.49 14.32 2.87
CA SER A 228 1.75 13.98 3.55
C SER A 228 1.60 12.79 4.53
N VAL A 229 0.41 12.58 5.08
CA VAL A 229 0.14 11.48 6.00
C VAL A 229 0.13 10.16 5.25
N SER A 230 -0.58 10.11 4.12
CA SER A 230 -0.58 8.96 3.21
C SER A 230 0.82 8.66 2.67
N PHE A 231 1.59 9.70 2.33
CA PHE A 231 2.97 9.53 1.88
C PHE A 231 3.87 8.93 2.97
N SER A 232 3.72 9.39 4.21
CA SER A 232 4.49 8.86 5.35
C SER A 232 4.18 7.38 5.60
N PHE A 233 2.90 6.99 5.46
CA PHE A 233 2.50 5.58 5.51
C PHE A 233 3.20 4.77 4.42
N TRP A 234 3.10 5.20 3.15
CA TRP A 234 3.68 4.47 2.03
C TRP A 234 5.21 4.40 2.09
N LYS A 235 5.86 5.44 2.61
CA LYS A 235 7.32 5.46 2.85
C LYS A 235 7.73 4.41 3.88
N ALA A 236 7.01 4.35 5.01
CA ALA A 236 7.27 3.34 6.04
C ALA A 236 6.94 1.92 5.56
N PHE A 237 5.82 1.75 4.83
CA PHE A 237 5.43 0.47 4.23
C PHE A 237 6.49 -0.02 3.24
N SER A 238 6.98 0.83 2.35
CA SER A 238 8.04 0.48 1.40
C SER A 238 9.31 0.03 2.11
N ASN A 239 9.70 0.71 3.19
CA ASN A 239 10.87 0.33 3.99
C ASN A 239 10.67 -1.01 4.71
N SER A 240 9.46 -1.29 5.19
CA SER A 240 9.14 -2.57 5.87
C SER A 240 9.08 -3.74 4.88
N THR A 241 8.62 -3.50 3.64
CA THR A 241 8.56 -4.53 2.58
C THR A 241 9.93 -4.90 2.03
N ILE A 242 10.96 -4.07 2.22
CA ILE A 242 12.35 -4.46 1.91
C ILE A 242 12.76 -5.70 2.73
N THR A 243 12.25 -5.82 3.94
CA THR A 243 12.53 -6.93 4.85
C THR A 243 11.49 -8.07 4.77
N SER A 244 10.36 -7.85 4.10
CA SER A 244 9.21 -8.77 4.06
C SER A 244 8.89 -9.19 2.63
N TYR A 245 8.42 -10.44 2.46
CA TYR A 245 8.17 -11.05 1.15
C TYR A 245 6.79 -10.75 0.53
N SER A 246 6.00 -9.86 1.11
CA SER A 246 4.63 -9.63 0.68
C SER A 246 4.34 -8.18 0.37
N SER A 247 3.64 -7.96 -0.74
CA SER A 247 3.13 -6.64 -1.15
C SER A 247 1.79 -6.29 -0.49
N TYR A 248 1.24 -7.17 0.36
CA TYR A 248 -0.05 -6.98 1.02
C TYR A 248 0.14 -6.72 2.51
N MET A 249 -0.62 -5.77 3.05
CA MET A 249 -0.53 -5.40 4.46
C MET A 249 -0.78 -6.55 5.44
N MET A 250 -1.66 -7.49 5.07
CA MET A 250 -1.99 -8.64 5.92
C MET A 250 -0.78 -9.49 6.33
N SER A 251 0.30 -9.45 5.56
CA SER A 251 1.47 -10.31 5.75
C SER A 251 2.70 -9.57 6.26
N THR A 252 2.61 -8.27 6.50
CA THR A 252 3.69 -7.47 7.07
C THR A 252 3.56 -7.40 8.60
N SER A 253 4.69 -7.32 9.29
CA SER A 253 4.71 -6.97 10.71
C SER A 253 4.29 -5.50 10.82
N THR A 254 3.01 -5.26 11.13
CA THR A 254 2.40 -3.93 11.13
C THR A 254 2.73 -3.10 12.38
N GLY A 255 3.48 -3.66 13.34
CA GLY A 255 3.66 -3.08 14.67
C GLY A 255 4.26 -1.68 14.74
N ASN A 256 4.88 -1.18 13.65
CA ASN A 256 5.52 0.13 13.61
C ASN A 256 5.14 0.95 12.36
N LEU A 257 4.09 0.57 11.62
CA LEU A 257 3.63 1.38 10.49
C LEU A 257 2.83 2.58 10.99
N PRO A 258 3.13 3.79 10.52
CA PRO A 258 2.26 4.93 10.77
C PRO A 258 0.88 4.62 10.17
N THR A 259 -0.17 4.94 10.91
CA THR A 259 -1.55 4.72 10.47
C THR A 259 -2.32 6.01 10.61
N ASN A 260 -3.25 6.30 9.69
CA ASN A 260 -4.25 7.33 9.87
C ASN A 260 -5.61 6.75 10.28
N VAL A 261 -5.65 5.46 10.63
CA VAL A 261 -6.84 4.76 11.10
C VAL A 261 -6.81 4.72 12.63
N SER A 262 -7.69 5.46 13.27
CA SER A 262 -7.89 5.40 14.70
C SER A 262 -8.69 4.13 15.05
N GLY A 263 -8.26 3.38 16.07
CA GLY A 263 -8.89 2.14 16.52
C GLY A 263 -8.48 0.88 15.75
N GLY A 264 -7.57 1.00 14.77
CA GLY A 264 -7.05 -0.12 13.99
C GLY A 264 -5.71 0.24 13.34
N ILE A 265 -5.29 -0.57 12.38
CA ILE A 265 -4.06 -0.38 11.60
C ILE A 265 -4.42 -0.20 10.13
N GLY A 266 -3.63 0.54 9.39
CA GLY A 266 -3.77 0.64 7.95
C GLY A 266 -3.86 2.07 7.44
N TYR A 267 -4.53 2.24 6.31
CA TYR A 267 -4.61 3.53 5.66
C TYR A 267 -5.99 3.80 5.05
N TRP A 268 -6.34 5.06 5.01
CA TRP A 268 -7.39 5.66 4.21
C TRP A 268 -6.79 6.82 3.42
N CYS A 269 -6.59 6.63 2.11
CA CYS A 269 -5.88 7.58 1.27
C CYS A 269 -6.80 8.24 0.24
N GLY A 270 -6.70 9.57 0.11
CA GLY A 270 -7.24 10.32 -1.01
C GLY A 270 -6.21 10.46 -2.11
N TYR A 271 -6.56 10.08 -3.33
CA TYR A 271 -5.69 10.13 -4.48
C TYR A 271 -6.24 11.07 -5.56
N ASN A 272 -5.36 11.84 -6.21
CA ASN A 272 -5.64 12.44 -7.49
C ASN A 272 -4.69 11.81 -8.50
N SER A 273 -5.23 11.02 -9.42
CA SER A 273 -4.46 10.04 -10.17
C SER A 273 -4.46 10.30 -11.68
N TYR A 274 -3.31 10.03 -12.29
CA TYR A 274 -3.16 9.82 -13.73
C TYR A 274 -3.00 8.32 -13.99
N ILE A 275 -3.75 7.79 -14.95
CA ILE A 275 -3.68 6.40 -15.36
C ILE A 275 -3.37 6.32 -16.85
N SER A 276 -2.39 5.49 -17.22
CA SER A 276 -2.04 5.20 -18.61
C SER A 276 -1.92 3.69 -18.80
N THR A 277 -2.51 3.21 -19.89
CA THR A 277 -2.41 1.80 -20.32
C THR A 277 -1.70 1.77 -21.67
N PHE A 278 -0.66 0.95 -21.79
CA PHE A 278 0.17 0.88 -23.00
C PHE A 278 0.78 -0.52 -23.18
N ILE A 279 1.31 -0.78 -24.36
CA ILE A 279 2.07 -2.00 -24.65
C ILE A 279 3.54 -1.72 -24.32
N VAL A 280 4.15 -2.56 -23.49
CA VAL A 280 5.57 -2.53 -23.15
C VAL A 280 6.39 -2.90 -24.38
N LYS A 281 7.36 -2.08 -24.79
CA LYS A 281 8.14 -2.26 -26.01
C LYS A 281 9.64 -2.37 -25.73
#